data_f72dc51268a4a9195e92f469caf64a5f
#
_entry.id   f72dc51268a4a9195e92f469caf64a5f
#
_cell.length_a   1.000
_cell.length_b   1.000
_cell.length_c   1.000
_cell.angle_alpha   90.00
_cell.angle_beta   90.00
_cell.angle_gamma   90.00
#
_symmetry.space_group_name_H-M   'P 1'
#
loop_
_entity.id
_entity.type
_entity.pdbx_description
1 polymer ?
#
loop_
_entity_poly.entity_id
_entity_poly.type
_entity_poly.pdbx_seq_one_letter_code
_entity_poly.pdbx_strand_id
1 'polypeptide(L)'
;FAVIVFGSLPLLFKFIPSELAPSEDKGVMAVLGTAPSNANLDYIENTMADVNKVLDDQSEIAYSQVFSGVFNANQAFGIASMVPWSQREASQKEVLDRVAGLVKDIPGMAITTFQFPELPGASSGLPIQFVITTPNSFESLFLIAGEMLAATQANGQCVYSDLDLNYDSATMKISIDKDKAGAYGITMQDIGTTMGTMMADGYVNRIDL
;
A
#
# COMPACT_ATOMS: atom_id res chain seq x y z
N PHE A 1 -48.07 22.45 -5.79
CA PHE A 1 -47.18 21.30 -5.98
C PHE A 1 -45.83 21.76 -6.59
N ALA A 2 -45.79 22.45 -7.73
CA ALA A 2 -44.57 22.92 -8.39
C ALA A 2 -43.67 23.74 -7.46
N VAL A 3 -44.21 24.66 -6.68
CA VAL A 3 -43.45 25.51 -5.73
C VAL A 3 -42.73 24.67 -4.66
N ILE A 4 -43.36 23.56 -4.20
CA ILE A 4 -42.76 22.69 -3.23
C ILE A 4 -41.59 21.92 -3.87
N VAL A 5 -41.77 21.42 -5.11
CA VAL A 5 -40.70 20.71 -5.83
C VAL A 5 -39.52 21.64 -6.13
N PHE A 6 -39.78 22.82 -6.68
CA PHE A 6 -38.68 23.79 -6.97
C PHE A 6 -38.01 24.32 -5.70
N GLY A 7 -38.75 24.46 -4.59
CA GLY A 7 -38.20 24.90 -3.31
C GLY A 7 -37.36 23.81 -2.61
N SER A 8 -37.65 22.52 -2.85
CA SER A 8 -36.88 21.42 -2.28
C SER A 8 -35.56 21.17 -3.01
N LEU A 9 -35.45 21.48 -4.30
CA LEU A 9 -34.22 21.28 -5.08
C LEU A 9 -32.97 21.94 -4.48
N PRO A 10 -32.95 23.25 -4.16
CA PRO A 10 -31.78 23.87 -3.56
C PRO A 10 -31.42 23.28 -2.19
N LEU A 11 -32.45 22.84 -1.44
CA LEU A 11 -32.26 22.21 -0.16
C LEU A 11 -31.58 20.82 -0.31
N LEU A 12 -32.02 20.01 -1.27
CA LEU A 12 -31.42 18.75 -1.61
C LEU A 12 -29.95 18.91 -2.05
N PHE A 13 -29.67 19.84 -2.97
CA PHE A 13 -28.31 20.15 -3.41
C PHE A 13 -27.36 20.60 -2.29
N LYS A 14 -27.91 21.24 -1.24
CA LYS A 14 -27.12 21.67 -0.08
C LYS A 14 -26.80 20.53 0.89
N PHE A 15 -27.71 19.55 1.03
CA PHE A 15 -27.61 18.48 2.03
C PHE A 15 -27.12 17.15 1.48
N ILE A 16 -27.22 16.91 0.15
CA ILE A 16 -26.69 15.71 -0.47
C ILE A 16 -25.18 15.91 -0.69
N PRO A 17 -24.32 15.01 -0.16
CA PRO A 17 -22.90 15.02 -0.45
C PRO A 17 -22.66 14.93 -1.95
N SER A 18 -21.72 15.72 -2.48
CA SER A 18 -21.32 15.62 -3.88
C SER A 18 -20.25 14.52 -3.99
N GLU A 19 -20.69 13.29 -4.21
CA GLU A 19 -19.85 12.13 -4.38
C GLU A 19 -19.98 11.58 -5.79
N LEU A 20 -18.89 11.07 -6.35
CA LEU A 20 -18.90 10.44 -7.66
C LEU A 20 -19.62 9.09 -7.63
N ALA A 21 -19.45 8.35 -6.56
CA ALA A 21 -20.22 7.16 -6.19
C ALA A 21 -20.23 7.02 -4.66
N PRO A 22 -21.39 6.70 -4.04
CA PRO A 22 -21.43 6.44 -2.62
C PRO A 22 -20.65 5.15 -2.31
N SER A 23 -20.01 5.10 -1.14
CA SER A 23 -19.33 3.89 -0.68
C SER A 23 -20.37 2.80 -0.40
N GLU A 24 -20.20 1.65 -1.04
CA GLU A 24 -21.07 0.49 -0.88
C GLU A 24 -20.45 -0.54 0.05
N ASP A 25 -21.29 -1.25 0.77
CA ASP A 25 -20.87 -2.40 1.57
C ASP A 25 -20.77 -3.65 0.68
N LYS A 26 -19.57 -3.92 0.17
CA LYS A 26 -19.27 -5.09 -0.68
C LYS A 26 -18.88 -6.33 0.12
N GLY A 27 -18.77 -6.21 1.44
CA GLY A 27 -18.32 -7.30 2.30
C GLY A 27 -16.87 -7.70 2.09
N VAL A 28 -16.02 -6.81 1.56
CA VAL A 28 -14.60 -7.05 1.34
C VAL A 28 -13.80 -5.84 1.76
N MET A 29 -12.79 -6.05 2.59
CA MET A 29 -11.84 -5.00 3.00
C MET A 29 -10.41 -5.40 2.69
N ALA A 30 -9.55 -4.42 2.56
CA ALA A 30 -8.12 -4.62 2.38
C ALA A 30 -7.33 -4.04 3.55
N VAL A 31 -6.19 -4.66 3.80
CA VAL A 31 -5.18 -4.20 4.76
C VAL A 31 -3.85 -4.07 4.03
N LEU A 32 -3.21 -2.93 4.15
CA LEU A 32 -1.87 -2.68 3.63
C LEU A 32 -0.93 -2.46 4.81
N GLY A 33 0.12 -3.26 4.86
CA GLY A 33 1.20 -3.11 5.83
C GLY A 33 2.48 -2.69 5.12
N THR A 34 3.14 -1.65 5.62
CA THR A 34 4.46 -1.20 5.14
C THR A 34 5.46 -1.30 6.27
N ALA A 35 6.43 -2.19 6.12
CA ALA A 35 7.55 -2.36 7.03
C ALA A 35 8.70 -1.41 6.69
N PRO A 36 9.67 -1.17 7.60
CA PRO A 36 10.90 -0.49 7.27
C PRO A 36 11.59 -1.12 6.06
N SER A 37 12.30 -0.32 5.27
CA SER A 37 12.97 -0.77 4.02
C SER A 37 14.02 -1.88 4.22
N ASN A 38 14.54 -2.03 5.43
CA ASN A 38 15.48 -3.08 5.82
C ASN A 38 14.82 -4.33 6.43
N ALA A 39 13.50 -4.38 6.48
CA ALA A 39 12.78 -5.55 6.98
C ALA A 39 12.95 -6.74 6.04
N ASN A 40 13.18 -7.91 6.62
CA ASN A 40 13.20 -9.17 5.87
C ASN A 40 11.78 -9.77 5.79
N LEU A 41 11.62 -10.77 4.95
CA LEU A 41 10.34 -11.43 4.73
C LEU A 41 9.78 -12.05 6.02
N ASP A 42 10.62 -12.73 6.79
CA ASP A 42 10.20 -13.37 8.06
C ASP A 42 9.63 -12.35 9.06
N TYR A 43 10.22 -11.14 9.11
CA TYR A 43 9.71 -10.06 9.95
C TYR A 43 8.31 -9.61 9.51
N ILE A 44 8.12 -9.45 8.21
CA ILE A 44 6.83 -9.05 7.63
C ILE A 44 5.78 -10.13 7.88
N GLU A 45 6.12 -11.40 7.62
CA GLU A 45 5.22 -12.53 7.85
C GLU A 45 4.79 -12.67 9.30
N ASN A 46 5.73 -12.54 10.25
CA ASN A 46 5.41 -12.60 11.68
C ASN A 46 4.48 -11.45 12.10
N THR A 47 4.74 -10.22 11.64
CA THR A 47 3.89 -9.07 11.97
C THR A 47 2.51 -9.21 11.34
N MET A 48 2.45 -9.68 10.09
CA MET A 48 1.18 -9.90 9.39
C MET A 48 0.40 -11.10 9.95
N ALA A 49 1.05 -12.06 10.57
CA ALA A 49 0.37 -13.12 11.31
C ALA A 49 -0.44 -12.56 12.50
N ASP A 50 0.08 -11.52 13.18
CA ASP A 50 -0.67 -10.85 14.24
C ASP A 50 -1.83 -10.03 13.67
N VAL A 51 -1.65 -9.39 12.51
CA VAL A 51 -2.77 -8.75 11.79
C VAL A 51 -3.85 -9.77 11.40
N ASN A 52 -3.43 -10.93 10.91
CA ASN A 52 -4.38 -11.99 10.53
C ASN A 52 -5.19 -12.48 11.72
N LYS A 53 -4.57 -12.62 12.90
CA LYS A 53 -5.30 -12.96 14.14
C LYS A 53 -6.37 -11.92 14.47
N VAL A 54 -6.03 -10.61 14.35
CA VAL A 54 -7.00 -9.54 14.58
C VAL A 54 -8.18 -9.65 13.61
N LEU A 55 -7.93 -10.01 12.36
CA LEU A 55 -8.98 -10.22 11.36
C LEU A 55 -9.83 -11.46 11.69
N ASP A 56 -9.19 -12.58 12.01
CA ASP A 56 -9.87 -13.84 12.30
C ASP A 56 -10.70 -13.78 13.60
N ASP A 57 -10.32 -12.91 14.54
CA ASP A 57 -11.07 -12.65 15.78
C ASP A 57 -12.37 -11.85 15.55
N GLN A 58 -12.60 -11.31 14.34
CA GLN A 58 -13.84 -10.61 14.02
C GLN A 58 -14.92 -11.61 13.55
N SER A 59 -16.04 -11.67 14.25
CA SER A 59 -17.16 -12.58 13.92
C SER A 59 -17.76 -12.34 12.54
N GLU A 60 -17.61 -11.12 12.02
CA GLU A 60 -18.12 -10.71 10.71
C GLU A 60 -17.18 -11.05 9.56
N ILE A 61 -15.96 -11.51 9.83
CA ILE A 61 -15.00 -11.92 8.81
C ILE A 61 -15.11 -13.44 8.60
N ALA A 62 -15.41 -13.85 7.37
CA ALA A 62 -15.53 -15.24 6.99
C ALA A 62 -14.19 -15.91 6.75
N TYR A 63 -13.28 -15.19 6.10
CA TYR A 63 -11.90 -15.59 5.87
C TYR A 63 -11.02 -14.39 5.57
N SER A 64 -9.75 -14.52 5.89
CA SER A 64 -8.72 -13.55 5.57
C SER A 64 -7.56 -14.21 4.84
N GLN A 65 -6.86 -13.45 4.03
CA GLN A 65 -5.65 -13.89 3.31
C GLN A 65 -4.66 -12.76 3.25
N VAL A 66 -3.41 -13.07 3.56
CA VAL A 66 -2.30 -12.11 3.58
C VAL A 66 -1.23 -12.54 2.60
N PHE A 67 -0.69 -11.59 1.87
CA PHE A 67 0.38 -11.74 0.90
C PHE A 67 1.54 -10.83 1.29
N SER A 68 2.72 -11.37 1.50
CA SER A 68 3.93 -10.60 1.80
C SER A 68 4.77 -10.41 0.55
N GLY A 69 5.34 -9.20 0.38
CA GLY A 69 6.24 -8.89 -0.73
C GLY A 69 5.57 -8.72 -2.11
N VAL A 70 4.26 -8.45 -2.17
CA VAL A 70 3.52 -8.42 -3.46
C VAL A 70 3.79 -7.17 -4.28
N PHE A 71 3.79 -6.00 -3.67
CA PHE A 71 4.02 -4.72 -4.38
C PHE A 71 5.48 -4.29 -4.26
N ASN A 72 6.01 -4.33 -3.04
CA ASN A 72 7.40 -4.08 -2.72
C ASN A 72 7.88 -5.11 -1.70
N ALA A 73 9.18 -5.36 -1.65
CA ALA A 73 9.78 -6.35 -0.74
C ALA A 73 9.45 -6.10 0.74
N ASN A 74 9.20 -4.84 1.12
CA ASN A 74 8.85 -4.44 2.47
C ASN A 74 7.34 -4.20 2.68
N GLN A 75 6.49 -4.60 1.73
CA GLN A 75 5.05 -4.43 1.83
C GLN A 75 4.32 -5.77 1.92
N ALA A 76 3.22 -5.76 2.68
CA ALA A 76 2.30 -6.86 2.73
C ALA A 76 0.88 -6.36 2.46
N PHE A 77 0.09 -7.19 1.84
CA PHE A 77 -1.28 -6.89 1.45
C PHE A 77 -2.20 -7.98 1.97
N GLY A 78 -3.26 -7.60 2.67
CA GLY A 78 -4.28 -8.50 3.18
C GLY A 78 -5.64 -8.22 2.56
N ILE A 79 -6.41 -9.28 2.33
CA ILE A 79 -7.81 -9.19 1.93
C ILE A 79 -8.61 -9.95 2.98
N ALA A 80 -9.66 -9.33 3.50
CA ALA A 80 -10.63 -9.97 4.38
C ALA A 80 -12.01 -9.92 3.75
N SER A 81 -12.66 -11.08 3.68
CA SER A 81 -14.00 -11.25 3.15
C SER A 81 -14.96 -11.49 4.30
N MET A 82 -16.06 -10.76 4.31
CA MET A 82 -17.05 -10.80 5.39
C MET A 82 -18.12 -11.86 5.11
N VAL A 83 -18.77 -12.30 6.17
CA VAL A 83 -19.97 -13.13 6.07
C VAL A 83 -21.11 -12.35 5.36
N PRO A 84 -22.10 -13.04 4.77
CA PRO A 84 -23.23 -12.39 4.13
C PRO A 84 -23.95 -11.41 5.07
N TRP A 85 -24.53 -10.36 4.52
CA TRP A 85 -25.23 -9.30 5.29
C TRP A 85 -26.28 -9.82 6.26
N SER A 86 -26.97 -10.92 5.89
CA SER A 86 -27.98 -11.56 6.75
C SER A 86 -27.41 -12.26 7.99
N GLN A 87 -26.09 -12.41 8.07
CA GLN A 87 -25.38 -13.13 9.14
C GLN A 87 -24.49 -12.23 9.99
N ARG A 88 -24.48 -10.92 9.72
CA ARG A 88 -23.66 -9.95 10.46
C ARG A 88 -24.52 -8.83 11.04
N GLU A 89 -24.10 -8.33 12.19
CA GLU A 89 -24.76 -7.22 12.87
C GLU A 89 -24.13 -5.86 12.52
N ALA A 90 -22.81 -5.85 12.16
CA ALA A 90 -22.07 -4.66 11.85
C ALA A 90 -21.89 -4.49 10.32
N SER A 91 -21.93 -3.24 9.86
CA SER A 91 -21.60 -2.86 8.48
C SER A 91 -20.10 -3.02 8.21
N GLN A 92 -19.73 -3.12 6.92
CA GLN A 92 -18.32 -3.16 6.50
C GLN A 92 -17.51 -1.98 7.07
N LYS A 93 -18.11 -0.79 7.08
CA LYS A 93 -17.44 0.41 7.61
C LYS A 93 -17.17 0.28 9.11
N GLU A 94 -18.13 -0.18 9.90
CA GLU A 94 -17.96 -0.36 11.35
C GLU A 94 -16.88 -1.40 11.68
N VAL A 95 -16.84 -2.51 10.94
CA VAL A 95 -15.79 -3.52 11.09
C VAL A 95 -14.43 -2.96 10.67
N LEU A 96 -14.37 -2.21 9.56
CA LEU A 96 -13.15 -1.59 9.07
C LEU A 96 -12.60 -0.59 10.10
N ASP A 97 -13.43 0.29 10.67
CA ASP A 97 -13.03 1.26 11.67
C ASP A 97 -12.53 0.56 12.97
N ARG A 98 -13.18 -0.54 13.36
CA ARG A 98 -12.77 -1.38 14.49
C ARG A 98 -11.42 -2.04 14.25
N VAL A 99 -11.25 -2.68 13.10
CA VAL A 99 -9.98 -3.32 12.72
C VAL A 99 -8.87 -2.29 12.60
N ALA A 100 -9.13 -1.11 12.00
CA ALA A 100 -8.16 -0.02 11.93
C ALA A 100 -7.65 0.41 13.32
N GLY A 101 -8.54 0.45 14.30
CA GLY A 101 -8.16 0.73 15.69
C GLY A 101 -7.24 -0.34 16.29
N LEU A 102 -7.55 -1.61 16.05
CA LEU A 102 -6.81 -2.75 16.62
C LEU A 102 -5.43 -2.94 15.96
N VAL A 103 -5.34 -2.82 14.63
CA VAL A 103 -4.07 -3.03 13.92
C VAL A 103 -3.09 -1.87 14.11
N LYS A 104 -3.56 -0.69 14.49
CA LYS A 104 -2.72 0.48 14.78
C LYS A 104 -1.74 0.23 15.92
N ASP A 105 -2.12 -0.61 16.88
CA ASP A 105 -1.32 -0.92 18.06
C ASP A 105 -0.30 -2.04 17.80
N ILE A 106 -0.29 -2.66 16.61
CA ILE A 106 0.70 -3.66 16.22
C ILE A 106 2.02 -2.95 15.88
N PRO A 107 3.09 -3.19 16.67
CA PRO A 107 4.36 -2.51 16.41
C PRO A 107 5.07 -3.08 15.18
N GLY A 108 5.92 -2.25 14.59
CA GLY A 108 6.88 -2.71 13.59
C GLY A 108 6.50 -2.48 12.13
N MET A 109 5.22 -2.24 11.83
CA MET A 109 4.76 -1.87 10.49
C MET A 109 3.76 -0.72 10.56
N ALA A 110 3.74 0.11 9.54
CA ALA A 110 2.63 1.02 9.33
C ALA A 110 1.49 0.26 8.65
N ILE A 111 0.39 0.05 9.38
CA ILE A 111 -0.74 -0.74 8.89
C ILE A 111 -1.92 0.18 8.67
N THR A 112 -2.53 0.09 7.49
CA THR A 112 -3.75 0.81 7.15
C THR A 112 -4.80 -0.15 6.58
N THR A 113 -6.06 0.17 6.85
CA THR A 113 -7.21 -0.59 6.33
C THR A 113 -8.01 0.30 5.40
N PHE A 114 -8.53 -0.25 4.33
CA PHE A 114 -9.33 0.51 3.37
C PHE A 114 -10.35 -0.38 2.64
N GLN A 115 -11.34 0.29 2.06
CA GLN A 115 -12.30 -0.32 1.14
C GLN A 115 -11.81 -0.17 -0.29
N PHE A 116 -12.12 -1.16 -1.13
CA PHE A 116 -11.85 -1.02 -2.56
C PHE A 116 -12.71 0.08 -3.18
N PRO A 117 -12.16 0.86 -4.10
CA PRO A 117 -12.89 1.92 -4.76
C PRO A 117 -14.10 1.37 -5.52
N GLU A 118 -15.18 2.17 -5.57
CA GLU A 118 -16.45 1.76 -6.18
C GLU A 118 -16.41 1.72 -7.70
N LEU A 119 -15.59 2.60 -8.31
CA LEU A 119 -15.50 2.72 -9.75
C LEU A 119 -14.21 2.14 -10.29
N PRO A 120 -14.27 1.33 -11.37
CA PRO A 120 -13.09 0.90 -12.10
C PRO A 120 -12.32 2.13 -12.63
N GLY A 121 -11.03 2.21 -12.36
CA GLY A 121 -10.18 3.34 -12.77
C GLY A 121 -10.20 4.54 -11.82
N ALA A 122 -10.98 4.52 -10.74
CA ALA A 122 -10.68 5.34 -9.58
C ALA A 122 -9.28 4.96 -9.08
N SER A 123 -8.47 5.96 -8.71
CA SER A 123 -7.06 5.76 -8.39
C SER A 123 -6.87 4.54 -7.47
N SER A 124 -6.09 3.57 -7.94
CA SER A 124 -5.65 2.44 -7.14
C SER A 124 -4.64 2.92 -6.09
N GLY A 125 -5.12 3.57 -5.06
CA GLY A 125 -4.27 4.16 -4.03
C GLY A 125 -5.04 5.14 -3.16
N LEU A 126 -4.31 5.94 -2.40
CA LEU A 126 -4.90 6.98 -1.57
C LEU A 126 -5.63 8.02 -2.43
N PRO A 127 -6.79 8.55 -1.97
CA PRO A 127 -7.65 9.43 -2.78
C PRO A 127 -6.99 10.77 -3.14
N ILE A 128 -6.00 11.19 -2.36
CA ILE A 128 -5.24 12.41 -2.61
C ILE A 128 -3.78 12.01 -2.89
N GLN A 129 -3.30 12.34 -4.07
CA GLN A 129 -1.93 12.06 -4.49
C GLN A 129 -1.24 13.35 -4.92
N PHE A 130 -0.10 13.65 -4.28
CA PHE A 130 0.75 14.76 -4.66
C PHE A 130 2.02 14.25 -5.32
N VAL A 131 2.36 14.80 -6.48
CA VAL A 131 3.61 14.52 -7.17
C VAL A 131 4.53 15.70 -7.01
N ILE A 132 5.65 15.50 -6.31
CA ILE A 132 6.70 16.52 -6.13
C ILE A 132 7.81 16.24 -7.13
N THR A 133 8.14 17.22 -7.95
CA THR A 133 9.23 17.11 -8.92
C THR A 133 10.31 18.15 -8.63
N THR A 134 11.57 17.77 -8.78
CA THR A 134 12.71 18.66 -8.58
C THR A 134 13.80 18.38 -9.63
N PRO A 135 14.53 19.38 -10.10
CA PRO A 135 15.74 19.18 -10.89
C PRO A 135 16.97 18.85 -10.02
N ASN A 136 16.85 18.91 -8.70
CA ASN A 136 17.91 18.67 -7.74
C ASN A 136 18.11 17.17 -7.47
N SER A 137 18.98 16.84 -6.50
CA SER A 137 19.23 15.46 -6.09
C SER A 137 18.03 14.80 -5.40
N PHE A 138 17.97 13.46 -5.45
CA PHE A 138 16.97 12.67 -4.72
C PHE A 138 17.02 12.91 -3.20
N GLU A 139 18.19 13.18 -2.63
CA GLU A 139 18.35 13.54 -1.23
C GLU A 139 17.60 14.81 -0.88
N SER A 140 17.73 15.86 -1.71
CA SER A 140 16.97 17.11 -1.55
C SER A 140 15.47 16.89 -1.69
N LEU A 141 15.05 16.02 -2.63
CA LEU A 141 13.65 15.67 -2.81
C LEU A 141 13.10 14.97 -1.56
N PHE A 142 13.84 14.02 -1.02
CA PHE A 142 13.44 13.27 0.18
C PHE A 142 13.24 14.19 1.39
N LEU A 143 14.16 15.15 1.61
CA LEU A 143 14.03 16.12 2.70
C LEU A 143 12.76 16.97 2.56
N ILE A 144 12.52 17.55 1.37
CA ILE A 144 11.33 18.38 1.12
C ILE A 144 10.05 17.57 1.25
N ALA A 145 10.02 16.37 0.71
CA ALA A 145 8.87 15.48 0.79
C ALA A 145 8.58 15.04 2.25
N GLY A 146 9.65 14.81 3.04
CA GLY A 146 9.53 14.52 4.48
C GLY A 146 8.96 15.69 5.28
N GLU A 147 9.37 16.92 5.00
CA GLU A 147 8.79 18.12 5.63
C GLU A 147 7.29 18.27 5.28
N MET A 148 6.93 18.01 4.03
CA MET A 148 5.53 18.04 3.59
C MET A 148 4.70 16.96 4.26
N LEU A 149 5.23 15.73 4.37
CA LEU A 149 4.58 14.64 5.09
C LEU A 149 4.33 15.00 6.57
N ALA A 150 5.36 15.53 7.24
CA ALA A 150 5.25 15.95 8.63
C ALA A 150 4.20 17.07 8.82
N ALA A 151 4.16 18.05 7.91
CA ALA A 151 3.16 19.11 7.94
C ALA A 151 1.73 18.57 7.71
N THR A 152 1.57 17.61 6.80
CA THR A 152 0.27 16.95 6.54
C THR A 152 -0.23 16.17 7.76
N GLN A 153 0.66 15.44 8.42
CA GLN A 153 0.34 14.69 9.64
C GLN A 153 0.00 15.64 10.81
N ALA A 154 0.74 16.74 10.95
CA ALA A 154 0.48 17.74 11.99
C ALA A 154 -0.86 18.47 11.81
N ASN A 155 -1.33 18.62 10.57
CA ASN A 155 -2.62 19.26 10.26
C ASN A 155 -3.83 18.42 10.73
N GLY A 156 -3.67 17.10 10.90
CA GLY A 156 -4.69 16.19 11.42
C GLY A 156 -5.95 16.02 10.56
N GLN A 157 -5.94 16.53 9.33
CA GLN A 157 -7.07 16.38 8.39
C GLN A 157 -7.00 15.05 7.62
N CYS A 158 -5.81 14.46 7.54
CA CYS A 158 -5.60 13.17 6.91
C CYS A 158 -5.47 12.08 7.98
N VAL A 159 -6.25 11.03 7.87
CA VAL A 159 -6.19 9.85 8.77
C VAL A 159 -4.90 9.08 8.54
N TYR A 160 -4.43 9.05 7.29
CA TYR A 160 -3.20 8.40 6.86
C TYR A 160 -2.54 9.26 5.77
N SER A 161 -1.22 9.35 5.83
CA SER A 161 -0.39 9.96 4.80
C SER A 161 0.94 9.25 4.74
N ASP A 162 1.44 9.01 3.55
CA ASP A 162 2.67 8.25 3.30
C ASP A 162 3.50 8.89 2.19
N LEU A 163 4.78 8.57 2.17
CA LEU A 163 5.75 8.99 1.18
C LEU A 163 6.27 7.78 0.41
N ASP A 164 6.05 7.76 -0.90
CA ASP A 164 6.49 6.67 -1.78
C ASP A 164 8.02 6.65 -2.00
N LEU A 165 8.69 7.78 -1.80
CA LEU A 165 10.14 7.88 -1.96
C LEU A 165 10.87 7.35 -0.71
N ASN A 166 11.49 6.18 -0.84
CA ASN A 166 12.38 5.61 0.16
C ASN A 166 13.85 5.93 -0.19
N TYR A 167 14.56 6.63 0.71
CA TYR A 167 15.97 6.99 0.54
C TYR A 167 16.90 6.31 1.56
N ASP A 168 16.34 5.39 2.32
CA ASP A 168 16.99 4.67 3.43
C ASP A 168 17.41 3.24 3.07
N SER A 169 17.21 2.82 1.83
CA SER A 169 17.60 1.50 1.37
C SER A 169 19.12 1.38 1.21
N ALA A 170 19.70 0.35 1.82
CA ALA A 170 21.09 0.02 1.66
C ALA A 170 21.40 -0.32 0.19
N THR A 171 22.35 0.38 -0.41
CA THR A 171 22.75 0.18 -1.80
C THR A 171 24.12 -0.50 -1.85
N MET A 172 24.23 -1.62 -2.54
CA MET A 172 25.51 -2.27 -2.83
C MET A 172 26.06 -1.70 -4.14
N LYS A 173 27.18 -0.98 -4.06
CA LYS A 173 27.90 -0.50 -5.23
C LYS A 173 28.99 -1.50 -5.61
N ILE A 174 28.82 -2.13 -6.77
CA ILE A 174 29.80 -3.09 -7.31
C ILE A 174 30.73 -2.34 -8.28
N SER A 175 32.02 -2.36 -7.98
CA SER A 175 33.07 -1.79 -8.84
C SER A 175 33.87 -2.92 -9.46
N ILE A 176 33.91 -2.95 -10.78
CA ILE A 176 34.59 -4.00 -11.54
C ILE A 176 35.93 -3.46 -12.06
N ASP A 177 37.01 -4.16 -11.74
CA ASP A 177 38.32 -3.94 -12.31
C ASP A 177 38.36 -4.55 -13.73
N LYS A 178 38.22 -3.68 -14.73
CA LYS A 178 38.10 -4.09 -16.14
C LYS A 178 39.42 -4.66 -16.68
N ASP A 179 40.58 -4.16 -16.21
CA ASP A 179 41.88 -4.59 -16.67
C ASP A 179 42.18 -6.01 -16.16
N LYS A 180 41.82 -6.25 -14.91
CA LYS A 180 41.95 -7.58 -14.32
C LYS A 180 40.99 -8.59 -14.93
N ALA A 181 39.74 -8.21 -15.18
CA ALA A 181 38.77 -9.06 -15.86
C ALA A 181 39.26 -9.43 -17.26
N GLY A 182 39.78 -8.46 -18.03
CA GLY A 182 40.36 -8.66 -19.35
C GLY A 182 41.59 -9.60 -19.34
N ALA A 183 42.44 -9.51 -18.31
CA ALA A 183 43.59 -10.38 -18.15
C ALA A 183 43.17 -11.87 -17.93
N TYR A 184 42.01 -12.11 -17.37
CA TYR A 184 41.41 -13.45 -17.23
C TYR A 184 40.52 -13.86 -18.41
N GLY A 185 40.42 -13.04 -19.46
CA GLY A 185 39.55 -13.32 -20.62
C GLY A 185 38.04 -13.23 -20.32
N ILE A 186 37.66 -12.58 -19.21
CA ILE A 186 36.27 -12.39 -18.80
C ILE A 186 35.78 -11.09 -19.39
N THR A 187 34.66 -11.15 -20.13
CA THR A 187 34.05 -9.96 -20.70
C THR A 187 33.13 -9.25 -19.71
N MET A 188 32.89 -7.96 -19.90
CA MET A 188 31.90 -7.22 -19.09
C MET A 188 30.49 -7.78 -19.26
N GLN A 189 30.21 -8.38 -20.41
CA GLN A 189 28.93 -9.04 -20.67
C GLN A 189 28.78 -10.31 -19.83
N ASP A 190 29.82 -11.13 -19.70
CA ASP A 190 29.78 -12.35 -18.87
C ASP A 190 29.52 -11.99 -17.40
N ILE A 191 30.22 -10.96 -16.90
CA ILE A 191 30.01 -10.46 -15.54
C ILE A 191 28.57 -9.95 -15.39
N GLY A 192 28.09 -9.12 -16.31
CA GLY A 192 26.73 -8.56 -16.24
C GLY A 192 25.64 -9.64 -16.29
N THR A 193 25.79 -10.61 -17.18
CA THR A 193 24.84 -11.74 -17.28
C THR A 193 24.85 -12.60 -16.02
N THR A 194 26.02 -12.94 -15.52
CA THR A 194 26.16 -13.74 -14.29
C THR A 194 25.54 -13.04 -13.10
N MET A 195 25.84 -11.76 -12.94
CA MET A 195 25.29 -10.95 -11.86
C MET A 195 23.78 -10.76 -11.99
N GLY A 196 23.27 -10.51 -13.21
CA GLY A 196 21.85 -10.41 -13.47
C GLY A 196 21.10 -11.70 -13.15
N THR A 197 21.72 -12.85 -13.41
CA THR A 197 21.13 -14.16 -13.09
C THR A 197 21.17 -14.48 -11.59
N MET A 198 22.23 -14.09 -10.89
CA MET A 198 22.43 -14.44 -9.48
C MET A 198 21.86 -13.45 -8.48
N MET A 199 21.73 -12.18 -8.86
CA MET A 199 21.40 -11.06 -7.94
C MET A 199 20.16 -10.26 -8.36
N ALA A 200 19.59 -10.53 -9.52
CA ALA A 200 18.39 -9.87 -10.02
C ALA A 200 17.40 -10.93 -10.54
N ASP A 201 16.19 -10.50 -10.89
CA ASP A 201 15.13 -11.36 -11.45
C ASP A 201 15.40 -11.79 -12.91
N GLY A 202 16.67 -12.01 -13.26
CA GLY A 202 17.09 -12.47 -14.58
C GLY A 202 16.66 -13.91 -14.84
N TYR A 203 15.93 -14.14 -15.93
CA TYR A 203 15.59 -15.50 -16.35
C TYR A 203 16.84 -16.27 -16.80
N VAL A 204 17.09 -17.39 -16.18
CA VAL A 204 18.16 -18.32 -16.59
C VAL A 204 17.76 -19.07 -17.86
N ASN A 205 16.52 -19.48 -17.95
CA ASN A 205 15.94 -20.14 -19.13
C ASN A 205 14.42 -20.04 -19.14
N ARG A 206 13.82 -20.04 -20.33
CA ARG A 206 12.37 -20.19 -20.54
C ARG A 206 12.12 -21.57 -21.11
N ILE A 207 11.27 -22.33 -20.44
CA ILE A 207 10.82 -23.65 -20.92
C ILE A 207 9.40 -23.44 -21.41
N ASP A 208 9.19 -23.57 -22.72
CA ASP A 208 7.86 -23.65 -23.29
C ASP A 208 7.37 -25.10 -23.11
N LEU A 209 6.25 -25.24 -22.41
CA LEU A 209 5.57 -26.52 -22.16
C LEU A 209 4.47 -26.73 -23.20
#